data_7e0f554bd522c35cdb0edf8ec00cfe47
#
_entry.id   7e0f554bd522c35cdb0edf8ec00cfe47
#
_cell.length_a   1.000
_cell.length_b   1.000
_cell.length_c   1.000
_cell.angle_alpha   90.00
_cell.angle_beta   90.00
_cell.angle_gamma   90.00
#
_symmetry.space_group_name_H-M   'P 1'
#
loop_
_entity.id
_entity.type
_entity.pdbx_description
1 polymer ?
#
loop_
_entity_poly.entity_id
_entity_poly.type
_entity_poly.pdbx_seq_one_letter_code
_entity_poly.pdbx_strand_id
1 'polypeptide(L)'
;MRLRVLSGCMFICSLAVAADIPHLQKQGTATQLIVDGKPFLALAGELHNSSATSLEYMKPVWPKLAAARLNTVLAGVSWNQIEPQEGKFDFSVLDGVIRGARSANLHLVLLWFASWKNSTSSYAPDWVKRDFKRFPRIQIQGGQSLELLSPFSDANRDADARACAALMRHIKEVDGEQHTVLMIQVENEMNVHRDSRDRSPVANTAYAGPVPKALMDYLQKQKNELLPEVRQVWQTAGSKTSGTWEEVFGKGVATDQLFMAWYFARYVDRVAEAGKAEYPLPMYVNGWMSGFGGKSHTGDALTPERVNSGGPEAHLLEVWQAGAPHIDIVSGDMYSWFVESCAMYARSGNPIFIPETQGGQEGSMRALFAFGRYDAIGFSPFGVDGSRAPDADFSGSYDILTQLAPLIVAHQGKGTMSAVFLGPKDPPQKVRVGNYTVTASYSQPRRPAPQAPQEAQPFAGAIFIAAGPDEYYVAGRGVSVTFSPSTPGPPVAGLGTVEEGNFVNGRWVPGRQLAGDETEQGDNLSFRSLGIQRVTLYRFE
;
A
#
# COMPACT_ATOMS: atom_id res chain seq x y z
N MET A 1 12.14 -66.17 40.07
CA MET A 1 11.73 -65.62 38.75
C MET A 1 11.55 -64.12 38.92
N ARG A 2 12.56 -63.30 38.54
CA ARG A 2 12.54 -61.83 38.72
C ARG A 2 12.16 -61.19 37.40
N LEU A 3 11.00 -60.54 37.36
CA LEU A 3 10.49 -59.76 36.21
C LEU A 3 11.23 -58.42 36.17
N ARG A 4 11.95 -58.13 35.07
CA ARG A 4 12.53 -56.83 34.80
C ARG A 4 11.52 -56.06 33.94
N VAL A 5 10.99 -54.95 34.52
CA VAL A 5 10.21 -53.97 33.76
C VAL A 5 11.20 -53.02 33.09
N LEU A 6 11.26 -53.05 31.76
CA LEU A 6 11.93 -52.03 30.95
C LEU A 6 11.00 -50.84 30.81
N SER A 7 11.37 -49.71 31.43
CA SER A 7 10.71 -48.42 31.22
C SER A 7 11.32 -47.77 29.96
N GLY A 8 10.56 -47.77 28.86
CA GLY A 8 10.95 -47.10 27.63
C GLY A 8 10.61 -45.61 27.75
N CYS A 9 11.62 -44.73 27.87
CA CYS A 9 11.47 -43.30 27.69
C CYS A 9 11.25 -43.00 26.20
N MET A 10 10.02 -42.61 25.83
CA MET A 10 9.69 -42.08 24.54
C MET A 10 10.14 -40.62 24.48
N PHE A 11 11.26 -40.36 23.83
CA PHE A 11 11.70 -39.00 23.48
C PHE A 11 10.76 -38.49 22.37
N ILE A 12 9.83 -37.61 22.74
CA ILE A 12 9.05 -36.81 21.77
C ILE A 12 10.00 -35.72 21.29
N CYS A 13 10.63 -35.96 20.13
CA CYS A 13 11.35 -34.92 19.40
C CYS A 13 10.30 -33.96 18.84
N SER A 14 10.04 -32.86 19.53
CA SER A 14 9.29 -31.75 18.96
C SER A 14 10.13 -31.18 17.80
N LEU A 15 9.78 -31.52 16.57
CA LEU A 15 10.24 -30.79 15.41
C LEU A 15 9.73 -29.35 15.59
N ALA A 16 10.62 -28.44 15.97
CA ALA A 16 10.36 -27.02 15.82
C ALA A 16 10.22 -26.77 14.31
N VAL A 17 8.99 -26.60 13.85
CA VAL A 17 8.73 -26.06 12.52
C VAL A 17 9.32 -24.65 12.58
N ALA A 18 10.35 -24.39 11.77
CA ALA A 18 10.87 -23.02 11.63
C ALA A 18 9.68 -22.14 11.26
N ALA A 19 9.48 -21.05 11.99
CA ALA A 19 8.40 -20.13 11.71
C ALA A 19 8.54 -19.64 10.28
N ASP A 20 7.43 -19.64 9.54
CA ASP A 20 7.41 -19.30 8.13
C ASP A 20 7.62 -17.78 7.97
N ILE A 21 8.71 -17.38 7.28
CA ILE A 21 9.08 -15.97 7.10
C ILE A 21 7.90 -15.22 6.47
N PRO A 22 7.59 -13.99 6.91
CA PRO A 22 6.55 -13.19 6.28
C PRO A 22 6.74 -13.11 4.77
N HIS A 23 5.70 -13.46 4.00
CA HIS A 23 5.78 -13.52 2.54
C HIS A 23 4.44 -13.19 1.87
N LEU A 24 4.49 -12.96 0.55
CA LEU A 24 3.29 -12.77 -0.25
C LEU A 24 2.85 -14.08 -0.91
N GLN A 25 1.55 -14.36 -0.86
CA GLN A 25 0.96 -15.56 -1.44
C GLN A 25 -0.25 -15.21 -2.31
N LYS A 26 -0.37 -15.81 -3.49
CA LYS A 26 -1.55 -15.68 -4.34
C LYS A 26 -2.74 -16.44 -3.76
N GLN A 27 -3.90 -15.76 -3.74
CA GLN A 27 -5.19 -16.30 -3.34
C GLN A 27 -6.25 -15.92 -4.38
N GLY A 28 -6.58 -16.81 -5.30
CA GLY A 28 -7.46 -16.47 -6.43
C GLY A 28 -6.87 -15.34 -7.27
N THR A 29 -7.60 -14.23 -7.39
CA THR A 29 -7.13 -13.02 -8.09
C THR A 29 -6.35 -12.06 -7.18
N ALA A 30 -6.38 -12.25 -5.87
CA ALA A 30 -5.69 -11.42 -4.88
C ALA A 30 -4.28 -11.92 -4.54
N THR A 31 -3.54 -11.09 -3.82
CA THR A 31 -2.30 -11.45 -3.13
C THR A 31 -2.48 -11.13 -1.64
N GLN A 32 -2.12 -12.07 -0.78
CA GLN A 32 -2.19 -11.93 0.68
C GLN A 32 -0.79 -11.82 1.27
N LEU A 33 -0.65 -11.06 2.35
CA LEU A 33 0.51 -11.12 3.24
C LEU A 33 0.29 -12.28 4.20
N ILE A 34 1.25 -13.19 4.28
CA ILE A 34 1.23 -14.32 5.20
C ILE A 34 2.22 -14.03 6.34
N VAL A 35 1.74 -14.12 7.58
CA VAL A 35 2.53 -13.95 8.80
C VAL A 35 2.26 -15.17 9.69
N ASP A 36 3.30 -15.85 10.13
CA ASP A 36 3.20 -17.09 10.94
C ASP A 36 2.26 -18.13 10.31
N GLY A 37 2.34 -18.28 8.98
CA GLY A 37 1.53 -19.22 8.20
C GLY A 37 0.06 -18.85 8.06
N LYS A 38 -0.34 -17.62 8.38
CA LYS A 38 -1.73 -17.15 8.30
C LYS A 38 -1.84 -15.86 7.48
N PRO A 39 -2.93 -15.70 6.71
CA PRO A 39 -3.23 -14.43 6.08
C PRO A 39 -3.35 -13.29 7.11
N PHE A 40 -2.68 -12.18 6.84
CA PHE A 40 -2.60 -11.02 7.70
C PHE A 40 -3.08 -9.77 6.97
N LEU A 41 -3.92 -8.97 7.64
CA LEU A 41 -4.42 -7.70 7.15
C LEU A 41 -3.73 -6.58 7.93
N ALA A 42 -2.89 -5.79 7.26
CA ALA A 42 -2.17 -4.71 7.91
C ALA A 42 -3.08 -3.47 8.12
N LEU A 43 -3.62 -3.36 9.32
CA LEU A 43 -4.30 -2.15 9.79
C LEU A 43 -3.23 -1.22 10.34
N ALA A 44 -2.67 -0.42 9.45
CA ALA A 44 -1.42 0.26 9.70
C ALA A 44 -1.58 1.77 9.94
N GLY A 45 -0.49 2.38 10.37
CA GLY A 45 -0.34 3.83 10.43
C GLY A 45 1.13 4.19 10.33
N GLU A 46 1.44 5.24 9.56
CA GLU A 46 2.80 5.71 9.37
C GLU A 46 3.14 6.82 10.35
N LEU A 47 4.32 6.69 10.97
CA LEU A 47 4.89 7.71 11.84
C LEU A 47 5.41 8.90 11.03
N HIS A 48 5.55 10.06 11.68
CA HIS A 48 6.37 11.13 11.10
C HIS A 48 7.82 10.65 10.91
N ASN A 49 8.48 11.19 9.90
CA ASN A 49 9.78 10.73 9.41
C ASN A 49 10.87 10.56 10.48
N SER A 50 10.86 11.41 11.51
CA SER A 50 11.90 11.42 12.55
C SER A 50 11.48 10.78 13.86
N SER A 51 10.25 10.31 14.01
CA SER A 51 9.72 9.82 15.29
C SER A 51 10.47 8.60 15.80
N ALA A 52 10.72 7.64 14.93
CA ALA A 52 11.46 6.42 15.27
C ALA A 52 12.98 6.64 15.51
N THR A 53 13.49 7.85 15.34
CA THR A 53 14.89 8.19 15.62
C THR A 53 15.18 8.39 17.11
N SER A 54 14.14 8.45 17.96
CA SER A 54 14.25 8.63 19.41
C SER A 54 13.37 7.65 20.16
N LEU A 55 14.01 6.75 20.92
CA LEU A 55 13.30 5.79 21.77
C LEU A 55 12.49 6.49 22.87
N GLU A 56 12.99 7.61 23.39
CA GLU A 56 12.27 8.39 24.40
C GLU A 56 10.99 9.01 23.84
N TYR A 57 11.05 9.54 22.61
CA TYR A 57 9.87 10.05 21.92
C TYR A 57 8.83 8.94 21.71
N MET A 58 9.27 7.75 21.33
CA MET A 58 8.36 6.64 21.02
C MET A 58 7.70 5.99 22.24
N LYS A 59 8.26 6.10 23.46
CA LYS A 59 7.66 5.49 24.66
C LYS A 59 6.17 5.79 24.85
N PRO A 60 5.72 7.06 24.86
CA PRO A 60 4.29 7.39 24.99
C PRO A 60 3.47 7.14 23.70
N VAL A 61 4.13 6.92 22.56
CA VAL A 61 3.46 6.73 21.26
C VAL A 61 2.91 5.31 21.13
N TRP A 62 3.71 4.28 21.46
CA TRP A 62 3.29 2.87 21.30
C TRP A 62 1.92 2.54 21.90
N PRO A 63 1.62 2.87 23.17
CA PRO A 63 0.31 2.54 23.75
C PRO A 63 -0.84 3.31 23.08
N LYS A 64 -0.61 4.50 22.55
CA LYS A 64 -1.63 5.27 21.82
C LYS A 64 -2.00 4.59 20.51
N LEU A 65 -1.00 4.11 19.77
CA LEU A 65 -1.21 3.41 18.49
C LEU A 65 -1.96 2.09 18.70
N ALA A 66 -1.59 1.32 19.72
CA ALA A 66 -2.30 0.09 20.07
C ALA A 66 -3.76 0.37 20.50
N ALA A 67 -3.98 1.42 21.29
CA ALA A 67 -5.33 1.84 21.70
C ALA A 67 -6.20 2.30 20.52
N ALA A 68 -5.59 2.81 19.46
CA ALA A 68 -6.26 3.21 18.23
C ALA A 68 -6.58 2.02 17.29
N ARG A 69 -6.38 0.78 17.74
CA ARG A 69 -6.64 -0.46 16.99
C ARG A 69 -5.71 -0.70 15.78
N LEU A 70 -4.57 -0.04 15.72
CA LEU A 70 -3.53 -0.44 14.79
C LEU A 70 -2.98 -1.82 15.20
N ASN A 71 -2.59 -2.61 14.20
CA ASN A 71 -1.81 -3.83 14.39
C ASN A 71 -0.41 -3.73 13.75
N THR A 72 -0.18 -2.69 12.95
CA THR A 72 1.07 -2.48 12.19
C THR A 72 1.46 -1.00 12.23
N VAL A 73 2.74 -0.71 12.30
CA VAL A 73 3.28 0.66 12.26
C VAL A 73 4.35 0.75 11.17
N LEU A 74 4.25 1.76 10.32
CA LEU A 74 5.28 2.11 9.37
C LEU A 74 6.25 3.07 10.05
N ALA A 75 7.54 2.70 10.11
CA ALA A 75 8.56 3.45 10.87
C ALA A 75 9.82 3.67 10.03
N GLY A 76 10.27 4.92 9.92
CA GLY A 76 11.49 5.27 9.21
C GLY A 76 12.76 4.72 9.87
N VAL A 77 13.65 4.17 9.04
CA VAL A 77 15.01 3.75 9.39
C VAL A 77 15.96 4.47 8.45
N SER A 78 16.81 5.32 8.97
CA SER A 78 17.65 6.19 8.15
C SER A 78 19.09 5.71 8.04
N TRP A 79 19.63 5.74 6.82
CA TRP A 79 21.00 5.29 6.52
C TRP A 79 22.05 6.00 7.38
N ASN A 80 21.92 7.32 7.54
CA ASN A 80 22.87 8.10 8.35
C ASN A 80 22.92 7.70 9.84
N GLN A 81 21.83 7.11 10.37
CA GLN A 81 21.85 6.55 11.73
C GLN A 81 22.41 5.12 11.75
N ILE A 82 22.06 4.32 10.75
CA ILE A 82 22.51 2.93 10.66
C ILE A 82 24.01 2.83 10.34
N GLU A 83 24.54 3.71 9.47
CA GLU A 83 25.96 3.73 9.08
C GLU A 83 26.53 5.16 9.21
N PRO A 84 26.69 5.66 10.46
CA PRO A 84 27.19 7.02 10.68
C PRO A 84 28.61 7.26 10.19
N GLN A 85 29.43 6.22 10.07
CA GLN A 85 30.75 6.18 9.46
C GLN A 85 30.82 5.01 8.50
N GLU A 86 31.48 5.18 7.35
CA GLU A 86 31.61 4.13 6.36
C GLU A 86 32.08 2.80 6.94
N GLY A 87 31.29 1.74 6.78
CA GLY A 87 31.53 0.39 7.30
C GLY A 87 31.33 0.21 8.80
N LYS A 88 30.84 1.23 9.52
CA LYS A 88 30.52 1.13 10.96
C LYS A 88 29.03 1.29 11.17
N PHE A 89 28.40 0.21 11.60
CA PHE A 89 26.98 0.13 11.78
C PHE A 89 26.57 0.30 13.26
N ASP A 90 25.45 1.01 13.49
CA ASP A 90 24.80 1.16 14.80
C ASP A 90 23.31 0.84 14.65
N PHE A 91 22.89 -0.26 15.23
CA PHE A 91 21.50 -0.73 15.24
C PHE A 91 20.78 -0.47 16.56
N SER A 92 21.38 0.25 17.49
CA SER A 92 20.87 0.41 18.87
C SER A 92 19.47 1.03 18.90
N VAL A 93 19.20 2.04 18.07
CA VAL A 93 17.87 2.67 17.95
C VAL A 93 16.88 1.70 17.29
N LEU A 94 17.25 1.05 16.20
CA LEU A 94 16.41 0.05 15.53
C LEU A 94 15.97 -1.07 16.48
N ASP A 95 16.89 -1.63 17.25
CA ASP A 95 16.60 -2.65 18.26
C ASP A 95 15.56 -2.17 19.28
N GLY A 96 15.68 -0.91 19.70
CA GLY A 96 14.74 -0.31 20.63
C GLY A 96 13.36 -0.13 20.01
N VAL A 97 13.27 0.25 18.73
CA VAL A 97 12.02 0.39 17.96
C VAL A 97 11.35 -0.98 17.82
N ILE A 98 12.08 -2.02 17.42
CA ILE A 98 11.56 -3.39 17.28
C ILE A 98 11.03 -3.90 18.64
N ARG A 99 11.81 -3.74 19.73
CA ARG A 99 11.35 -4.13 21.07
C ARG A 99 10.13 -3.35 21.53
N GLY A 100 10.06 -2.04 21.23
CA GLY A 100 8.94 -1.18 21.58
C GLY A 100 7.64 -1.60 20.89
N ALA A 101 7.69 -1.83 19.58
CA ALA A 101 6.56 -2.32 18.81
C ALA A 101 6.08 -3.68 19.31
N ARG A 102 6.99 -4.63 19.49
CA ARG A 102 6.71 -5.97 20.03
C ARG A 102 6.04 -5.92 21.40
N SER A 103 6.55 -5.08 22.30
CA SER A 103 5.98 -4.89 23.65
C SER A 103 4.56 -4.30 23.61
N ALA A 104 4.22 -3.56 22.56
CA ALA A 104 2.89 -3.01 22.33
C ALA A 104 1.97 -3.95 21.51
N ASN A 105 2.44 -5.15 21.18
CA ASN A 105 1.76 -6.12 20.30
C ASN A 105 1.46 -5.53 18.91
N LEU A 106 2.43 -4.80 18.35
CA LEU A 106 2.38 -4.18 17.03
C LEU A 106 3.47 -4.78 16.15
N HIS A 107 3.16 -4.99 14.89
CA HIS A 107 4.13 -5.30 13.84
C HIS A 107 4.70 -4.01 13.24
N LEU A 108 5.79 -4.17 12.48
CA LEU A 108 6.48 -3.08 11.80
C LEU A 108 6.56 -3.33 10.29
N VAL A 109 6.41 -2.28 9.54
CA VAL A 109 6.95 -2.13 8.19
C VAL A 109 8.03 -1.07 8.29
N LEU A 110 9.27 -1.41 7.95
CA LEU A 110 10.38 -0.47 8.05
C LEU A 110 10.59 0.26 6.73
N LEU A 111 10.73 1.58 6.82
CA LEU A 111 10.93 2.46 5.68
C LEU A 111 12.41 2.78 5.60
N TRP A 112 13.13 2.18 4.64
CA TRP A 112 14.55 2.42 4.40
C TRP A 112 14.74 3.77 3.72
N PHE A 113 14.98 4.82 4.51
CA PHE A 113 15.33 6.15 4.04
C PHE A 113 16.84 6.23 3.82
N ALA A 114 17.28 6.09 2.58
CA ALA A 114 18.69 6.03 2.27
C ALA A 114 19.12 7.06 1.22
N SER A 115 19.21 6.65 -0.01
CA SER A 115 19.61 7.53 -1.09
C SER A 115 18.56 8.60 -1.38
N TRP A 116 17.28 8.28 -1.14
CA TRP A 116 16.18 9.21 -1.43
C TRP A 116 15.07 9.19 -0.38
N LYS A 117 14.63 10.37 -0.01
CA LYS A 117 13.39 10.63 0.74
C LYS A 117 12.80 11.95 0.25
N ASN A 118 11.53 11.93 -0.24
CA ASN A 118 10.85 13.10 -0.79
C ASN A 118 11.73 13.84 -1.82
N SER A 119 12.30 13.10 -2.78
CA SER A 119 13.16 13.66 -3.84
C SER A 119 14.41 14.42 -3.34
N THR A 120 14.92 14.05 -2.17
CA THR A 120 16.20 14.57 -1.64
C THR A 120 17.02 13.46 -1.01
N SER A 121 18.34 13.67 -0.91
CA SER A 121 19.27 12.72 -0.26
C SER A 121 19.59 13.11 1.19
N SER A 122 18.59 13.64 1.90
CA SER A 122 18.77 14.18 3.24
C SER A 122 19.16 13.13 4.29
N TYR A 123 18.82 11.86 4.07
CA TYR A 123 19.11 10.75 4.97
C TYR A 123 20.39 9.97 4.64
N ALA A 124 21.06 10.29 3.53
CA ALA A 124 22.37 9.75 3.24
C ALA A 124 23.40 10.20 4.30
N PRO A 125 24.37 9.35 4.71
CA PRO A 125 25.37 9.71 5.71
C PRO A 125 26.28 10.87 5.28
N ASP A 126 26.86 11.57 6.25
CA ASP A 126 27.79 12.69 6.03
C ASP A 126 28.98 12.30 5.17
N TRP A 127 29.51 11.09 5.31
CA TRP A 127 30.63 10.61 4.49
C TRP A 127 30.25 10.43 3.02
N VAL A 128 28.99 10.11 2.70
CA VAL A 128 28.42 10.12 1.33
C VAL A 128 28.25 11.54 0.82
N LYS A 129 27.61 12.39 1.63
CA LYS A 129 27.28 13.78 1.26
C LYS A 129 28.51 14.61 0.94
N ARG A 130 29.59 14.45 1.70
CA ARG A 130 30.83 15.23 1.58
C ARG A 130 31.73 14.77 0.45
N ASP A 131 31.69 13.51 0.07
CA ASP A 131 32.49 12.97 -1.04
C ASP A 131 31.69 13.00 -2.36
N PHE A 132 31.32 14.20 -2.81
CA PHE A 132 30.53 14.40 -4.03
C PHE A 132 31.24 13.95 -5.33
N LYS A 133 32.53 13.67 -5.28
CA LYS A 133 33.28 13.12 -6.42
C LYS A 133 33.02 11.63 -6.58
N ARG A 134 32.99 10.90 -5.47
CA ARG A 134 32.66 9.48 -5.42
C ARG A 134 31.15 9.26 -5.53
N PHE A 135 30.35 10.14 -4.92
CA PHE A 135 28.88 10.05 -4.81
C PHE A 135 28.21 11.22 -5.55
N PRO A 136 28.17 11.17 -6.89
CA PRO A 136 27.66 12.28 -7.70
C PRO A 136 26.17 12.50 -7.52
N ARG A 137 25.74 13.76 -7.77
CA ARG A 137 24.37 14.23 -7.73
C ARG A 137 23.76 14.26 -9.13
N ILE A 138 22.42 14.21 -9.16
CA ILE A 138 21.64 14.57 -10.34
C ILE A 138 21.92 16.02 -10.70
N GLN A 139 22.04 16.28 -12.01
CA GLN A 139 22.17 17.62 -12.57
C GLN A 139 20.94 17.95 -13.42
N ILE A 140 20.39 19.16 -13.24
CA ILE A 140 19.33 19.69 -14.10
C ILE A 140 19.91 20.49 -15.27
N GLN A 141 19.05 20.94 -16.17
CA GLN A 141 19.45 21.77 -17.30
C GLN A 141 20.28 22.98 -16.83
N GLY A 142 21.38 23.25 -17.52
CA GLY A 142 22.34 24.28 -17.11
C GLY A 142 23.44 23.78 -16.17
N GLY A 143 23.46 22.51 -15.78
CA GLY A 143 24.53 21.87 -14.99
C GLY A 143 24.45 22.09 -13.49
N GLN A 144 23.35 22.68 -12.98
CA GLN A 144 23.14 22.82 -11.54
C GLN A 144 22.86 21.45 -10.92
N SER A 145 23.60 21.07 -9.87
CA SER A 145 23.36 19.86 -9.10
C SER A 145 22.21 20.08 -8.11
N LEU A 146 21.37 19.04 -7.94
CA LEU A 146 20.37 18.95 -6.87
C LEU A 146 20.95 18.23 -5.65
N GLU A 147 20.39 18.42 -4.47
CA GLU A 147 20.69 17.57 -3.29
C GLU A 147 19.99 16.21 -3.45
N LEU A 148 20.40 15.49 -4.48
CA LEU A 148 19.77 14.26 -4.93
C LEU A 148 20.83 13.35 -5.57
N LEU A 149 21.16 12.23 -4.95
CA LEU A 149 22.12 11.26 -5.46
C LEU A 149 21.68 10.73 -6.83
N SER A 150 22.63 10.64 -7.76
CA SER A 150 22.34 10.18 -9.12
C SER A 150 22.15 8.65 -9.18
N PRO A 151 21.07 8.13 -9.78
CA PRO A 151 20.87 6.70 -9.98
C PRO A 151 21.84 6.10 -11.02
N PHE A 152 22.62 6.92 -11.73
CA PHE A 152 23.62 6.50 -12.71
C PHE A 152 24.99 6.20 -12.08
N SER A 153 25.12 6.28 -10.76
CA SER A 153 26.38 6.03 -10.04
C SER A 153 26.38 4.66 -9.39
N ASP A 154 27.25 3.79 -9.83
CA ASP A 154 27.50 2.50 -9.18
C ASP A 154 27.97 2.68 -7.73
N ALA A 155 28.76 3.72 -7.45
CA ALA A 155 29.25 4.00 -6.09
C ALA A 155 28.10 4.33 -5.14
N ASN A 156 27.12 5.15 -5.58
CA ASN A 156 25.91 5.45 -4.80
C ASN A 156 25.15 4.15 -4.51
N ARG A 157 24.82 3.42 -5.57
CA ARG A 157 24.03 2.19 -5.52
C ARG A 157 24.67 1.11 -4.65
N ASP A 158 25.97 0.86 -4.82
CA ASP A 158 26.64 -0.23 -4.12
C ASP A 158 26.88 0.10 -2.63
N ALA A 159 27.02 1.38 -2.28
CA ALA A 159 27.08 1.81 -0.88
C ALA A 159 25.74 1.61 -0.16
N ASP A 160 24.66 2.05 -0.78
CA ASP A 160 23.29 1.85 -0.29
C ASP A 160 22.96 0.35 -0.16
N ALA A 161 23.20 -0.43 -1.23
CA ALA A 161 22.95 -1.87 -1.22
C ALA A 161 23.70 -2.61 -0.09
N ARG A 162 24.96 -2.22 0.21
CA ARG A 162 25.70 -2.78 1.35
C ARG A 162 25.06 -2.42 2.69
N ALA A 163 24.61 -1.17 2.84
CA ALA A 163 23.97 -0.73 4.08
C ALA A 163 22.62 -1.43 4.28
N CYS A 164 21.82 -1.55 3.23
CA CYS A 164 20.56 -2.32 3.25
C CYS A 164 20.79 -3.80 3.58
N ALA A 165 21.80 -4.43 2.98
CA ALA A 165 22.16 -5.82 3.30
C ALA A 165 22.55 -5.99 4.78
N ALA A 166 23.31 -5.05 5.34
CA ALA A 166 23.67 -5.08 6.76
C ALA A 166 22.45 -4.92 7.66
N LEU A 167 21.53 -4.00 7.32
CA LEU A 167 20.24 -3.84 7.99
C LEU A 167 19.43 -5.15 7.98
N MET A 168 19.25 -5.77 6.81
CA MET A 168 18.44 -6.98 6.66
C MET A 168 19.04 -8.17 7.39
N ARG A 169 20.37 -8.32 7.40
CA ARG A 169 21.07 -9.33 8.19
C ARG A 169 20.81 -9.14 9.66
N HIS A 170 20.92 -7.90 10.17
CA HIS A 170 20.65 -7.58 11.56
C HIS A 170 19.19 -7.85 11.96
N ILE A 171 18.22 -7.48 11.14
CA ILE A 171 16.79 -7.78 11.37
C ILE A 171 16.60 -9.30 11.48
N LYS A 172 17.19 -10.08 10.58
CA LYS A 172 17.13 -11.55 10.66
C LYS A 172 17.67 -12.09 11.99
N GLU A 173 18.77 -11.53 12.48
CA GLU A 173 19.42 -11.95 13.74
C GLU A 173 18.55 -11.64 14.96
N VAL A 174 17.86 -10.49 14.99
CA VAL A 174 17.14 -10.01 16.20
C VAL A 174 15.62 -10.25 16.15
N ASP A 175 15.07 -10.53 14.99
CA ASP A 175 13.61 -10.64 14.78
C ASP A 175 13.17 -11.85 13.93
N GLY A 176 14.12 -12.62 13.39
CA GLY A 176 13.83 -13.71 12.43
C GLY A 176 12.94 -14.85 12.95
N GLU A 177 12.78 -14.98 14.27
CA GLU A 177 11.86 -15.95 14.89
C GLU A 177 10.56 -15.31 15.41
N GLN A 178 10.47 -13.98 15.43
CA GLN A 178 9.39 -13.26 16.10
C GLN A 178 8.54 -12.44 15.13
N HIS A 179 9.03 -12.23 13.92
CA HIS A 179 8.33 -11.59 12.79
C HIS A 179 7.62 -10.29 13.20
N THR A 180 8.28 -9.48 14.04
CA THR A 180 7.79 -8.14 14.37
C THR A 180 7.86 -7.26 13.11
N VAL A 181 8.92 -7.42 12.30
CA VAL A 181 9.10 -6.75 11.00
C VAL A 181 8.51 -7.62 9.90
N LEU A 182 7.54 -7.09 9.17
CA LEU A 182 6.79 -7.82 8.14
C LEU A 182 7.24 -7.52 6.72
N MET A 183 7.57 -6.27 6.44
CA MET A 183 7.93 -5.79 5.09
C MET A 183 8.94 -4.64 5.19
N ILE A 184 9.60 -4.35 4.08
CA ILE A 184 10.52 -3.22 3.93
C ILE A 184 10.07 -2.35 2.75
N GLN A 185 9.96 -1.04 2.98
CA GLN A 185 9.95 -0.07 1.90
C GLN A 185 11.40 0.23 1.52
N VAL A 186 11.71 0.17 0.23
CA VAL A 186 13.04 0.52 -0.28
C VAL A 186 12.99 1.92 -0.85
N GLU A 187 13.70 2.85 -0.23
CA GLU A 187 13.64 4.28 -0.53
C GLU A 187 12.26 4.90 -0.27
N ASN A 188 12.12 6.19 -0.54
CA ASN A 188 10.83 6.86 -0.42
C ASN A 188 10.70 7.98 -1.45
N GLU A 189 9.59 7.96 -2.21
CA GLU A 189 9.18 9.01 -3.14
C GLU A 189 10.32 9.57 -4.01
N MET A 190 11.12 8.63 -4.54
CA MET A 190 12.25 8.97 -5.39
C MET A 190 11.77 9.49 -6.76
N ASN A 191 12.25 10.65 -7.14
CA ASN A 191 12.01 11.22 -8.45
C ASN A 191 12.96 12.40 -8.73
N VAL A 192 13.08 12.81 -9.98
CA VAL A 192 13.71 14.08 -10.36
C VAL A 192 12.67 15.17 -10.30
N HIS A 193 12.97 16.27 -9.64
CA HIS A 193 12.16 17.49 -9.61
C HIS A 193 12.91 18.66 -10.23
N ARG A 194 12.20 19.70 -10.69
CA ARG A 194 12.74 20.89 -11.37
C ARG A 194 13.33 20.63 -12.75
N ASP A 195 13.37 19.40 -13.21
CA ASP A 195 13.65 18.94 -14.57
C ASP A 195 13.00 17.57 -14.78
N SER A 196 12.82 17.15 -16.02
CA SER A 196 12.21 15.87 -16.35
C SER A 196 13.20 14.69 -16.32
N ARG A 197 14.53 14.93 -16.25
CA ARG A 197 15.53 13.90 -16.11
C ARG A 197 16.88 14.42 -15.57
N ASP A 198 17.76 13.53 -15.17
CA ASP A 198 19.17 13.83 -14.94
C ASP A 198 19.85 14.27 -16.25
N ARG A 199 20.53 15.44 -16.23
CA ARG A 199 21.29 16.01 -17.34
C ARG A 199 22.80 15.89 -17.15
N SER A 200 23.26 15.11 -16.16
CA SER A 200 24.69 14.86 -15.98
C SER A 200 25.31 14.20 -17.22
N PRO A 201 26.65 14.32 -17.44
CA PRO A 201 27.29 13.70 -18.59
C PRO A 201 27.05 12.21 -18.73
N VAL A 202 27.00 11.46 -17.60
CA VAL A 202 26.73 10.01 -17.58
C VAL A 202 25.29 9.74 -18.01
N ALA A 203 24.32 10.47 -17.45
CA ALA A 203 22.91 10.34 -17.80
C ALA A 203 22.67 10.72 -19.28
N ASN A 204 23.28 11.79 -19.77
CA ASN A 204 23.17 12.17 -21.18
C ASN A 204 23.76 11.10 -22.14
N THR A 205 24.86 10.47 -21.76
CA THR A 205 25.42 9.35 -22.53
C THR A 205 24.45 8.15 -22.55
N ALA A 206 23.86 7.80 -21.39
CA ALA A 206 22.87 6.74 -21.29
C ALA A 206 21.59 7.05 -22.09
N TYR A 207 21.14 8.31 -22.08
CA TYR A 207 19.95 8.76 -22.81
C TYR A 207 20.14 8.70 -24.33
N ALA A 208 21.33 9.07 -24.80
CA ALA A 208 21.71 8.98 -26.22
C ALA A 208 22.01 7.53 -26.68
N GLY A 209 22.18 6.61 -25.73
CA GLY A 209 22.39 5.20 -26.00
C GLY A 209 21.07 4.45 -26.32
N PRO A 210 21.18 3.16 -26.67
CA PRO A 210 20.01 2.34 -26.95
C PRO A 210 19.18 2.10 -25.69
N VAL A 211 17.85 1.99 -25.86
CA VAL A 211 16.96 1.50 -24.79
C VAL A 211 17.43 0.11 -24.37
N PRO A 212 17.56 -0.16 -23.05
CA PRO A 212 18.04 -1.44 -22.56
C PRO A 212 17.18 -2.62 -23.06
N LYS A 213 17.87 -3.66 -23.54
CA LYS A 213 17.22 -4.85 -24.11
C LYS A 213 16.20 -5.47 -23.15
N ALA A 214 16.49 -5.51 -21.85
CA ALA A 214 15.60 -6.09 -20.85
C ALA A 214 14.25 -5.35 -20.77
N LEU A 215 14.25 -4.01 -20.88
CA LEU A 215 13.00 -3.24 -20.96
C LEU A 215 12.25 -3.55 -22.26
N MET A 216 12.95 -3.58 -23.40
CA MET A 216 12.31 -3.87 -24.68
C MET A 216 11.74 -5.28 -24.76
N ASP A 217 12.45 -6.27 -24.22
CA ASP A 217 11.96 -7.66 -24.15
C ASP A 217 10.67 -7.75 -23.28
N TYR A 218 10.65 -7.06 -22.15
CA TYR A 218 9.45 -6.99 -21.30
C TYR A 218 8.27 -6.35 -22.03
N LEU A 219 8.46 -5.17 -22.62
CA LEU A 219 7.39 -4.46 -23.34
C LEU A 219 6.86 -5.28 -24.53
N GLN A 220 7.74 -5.96 -25.27
CA GLN A 220 7.32 -6.83 -26.37
C GLN A 220 6.55 -8.05 -25.90
N LYS A 221 6.98 -8.68 -24.80
CA LYS A 221 6.28 -9.82 -24.18
C LYS A 221 4.88 -9.43 -23.71
N GLN A 222 4.74 -8.25 -23.13
CA GLN A 222 3.48 -7.73 -22.58
C GLN A 222 2.68 -6.88 -23.58
N LYS A 223 3.06 -6.83 -24.85
CA LYS A 223 2.55 -5.90 -25.86
C LYS A 223 1.02 -5.72 -25.86
N ASN A 224 0.27 -6.80 -25.65
CA ASN A 224 -1.19 -6.80 -25.69
C ASN A 224 -1.82 -6.38 -24.35
N GLU A 225 -1.06 -6.44 -23.26
CA GLU A 225 -1.51 -6.21 -21.89
C GLU A 225 -0.96 -4.90 -21.30
N LEU A 226 -0.07 -4.20 -22.06
CA LEU A 226 0.54 -2.95 -21.63
C LEU A 226 -0.50 -1.93 -21.20
N LEU A 227 -0.18 -1.20 -20.15
CA LEU A 227 -0.96 -0.06 -19.71
C LEU A 227 -1.13 0.97 -20.84
N PRO A 228 -2.28 1.64 -20.90
CA PRO A 228 -2.57 2.59 -22.00
C PRO A 228 -1.49 3.66 -22.15
N GLU A 229 -0.92 4.13 -21.04
CA GLU A 229 0.03 5.22 -20.98
C GLU A 229 1.35 4.84 -21.67
N VAL A 230 1.98 3.75 -21.29
CA VAL A 230 3.23 3.25 -21.92
C VAL A 230 2.97 2.83 -23.36
N ARG A 231 1.86 2.15 -23.61
CA ARG A 231 1.45 1.72 -24.95
C ARG A 231 1.31 2.90 -25.90
N GLN A 232 0.62 3.96 -25.49
CA GLN A 232 0.37 5.13 -26.30
C GLN A 232 1.67 5.85 -26.69
N VAL A 233 2.59 6.05 -25.73
CA VAL A 233 3.89 6.67 -25.98
C VAL A 233 4.67 5.85 -27.00
N TRP A 234 4.76 4.53 -26.81
CA TRP A 234 5.49 3.63 -27.72
C TRP A 234 4.84 3.56 -29.12
N GLN A 235 3.52 3.46 -29.21
CA GLN A 235 2.79 3.40 -30.48
C GLN A 235 2.89 4.71 -31.26
N THR A 236 2.78 5.85 -30.60
CA THR A 236 2.90 7.18 -31.24
C THR A 236 4.28 7.38 -31.86
N ALA A 237 5.32 6.78 -31.28
CA ALA A 237 6.69 6.81 -31.84
C ALA A 237 6.94 5.71 -32.89
N GLY A 238 5.92 4.92 -33.29
CA GLY A 238 6.02 3.91 -34.34
C GLY A 238 6.36 2.51 -33.87
N SER A 239 6.25 2.22 -32.56
CA SER A 239 6.44 0.88 -31.95
C SER A 239 7.79 0.23 -32.29
N LYS A 240 8.84 1.00 -32.39
CA LYS A 240 10.22 0.49 -32.65
C LYS A 240 10.67 -0.41 -31.51
N THR A 241 11.38 -1.48 -31.84
CA THR A 241 11.86 -2.49 -30.89
C THR A 241 13.32 -2.33 -30.53
N SER A 242 14.00 -1.34 -31.12
CA SER A 242 15.39 -0.98 -30.84
C SER A 242 15.65 0.47 -31.29
N GLY A 243 16.62 1.10 -30.70
CA GLY A 243 17.02 2.47 -30.97
C GLY A 243 17.31 3.23 -29.68
N THR A 244 17.62 4.51 -29.79
CA THR A 244 17.76 5.41 -28.64
C THR A 244 16.39 5.66 -27.98
N TRP A 245 16.39 6.23 -26.80
CA TRP A 245 15.14 6.54 -26.08
C TRP A 245 14.18 7.41 -26.90
N GLU A 246 14.70 8.44 -27.59
CA GLU A 246 13.89 9.30 -28.46
C GLU A 246 13.42 8.59 -29.73
N GLU A 247 14.19 7.66 -30.29
CA GLU A 247 13.79 6.90 -31.47
C GLU A 247 12.68 5.88 -31.14
N VAL A 248 12.69 5.32 -29.94
CA VAL A 248 11.73 4.29 -29.51
C VAL A 248 10.45 4.91 -28.95
N PHE A 249 10.56 5.97 -28.14
CA PHE A 249 9.43 6.54 -27.41
C PHE A 249 9.06 7.96 -27.82
N GLY A 250 9.82 8.59 -28.75
CA GLY A 250 9.63 9.97 -29.14
C GLY A 250 10.32 10.96 -28.22
N LYS A 251 10.28 12.24 -28.58
CA LYS A 251 10.84 13.33 -27.77
C LYS A 251 9.83 13.84 -26.76
N GLY A 252 10.28 14.19 -25.55
CA GLY A 252 9.47 14.90 -24.56
C GLY A 252 9.47 14.28 -23.17
N VAL A 253 8.69 14.91 -22.29
CA VAL A 253 8.63 14.58 -20.84
C VAL A 253 8.29 13.11 -20.60
N ALA A 254 7.38 12.53 -21.38
CA ALA A 254 7.00 11.12 -21.21
C ALA A 254 8.19 10.17 -21.42
N THR A 255 9.04 10.44 -22.42
CA THR A 255 10.28 9.65 -22.67
C THR A 255 11.29 9.86 -21.56
N ASP A 256 11.44 11.10 -21.08
CA ASP A 256 12.31 11.41 -19.93
C ASP A 256 11.85 10.67 -18.67
N GLN A 257 10.52 10.58 -18.42
CA GLN A 257 9.97 9.82 -17.30
C GLN A 257 10.24 8.31 -17.40
N LEU A 258 10.05 7.71 -18.58
CA LEU A 258 10.36 6.29 -18.82
C LEU A 258 11.85 6.00 -18.61
N PHE A 259 12.71 6.91 -19.09
CA PHE A 259 14.16 6.82 -18.91
C PHE A 259 14.53 6.84 -17.41
N MET A 260 14.05 7.84 -16.68
CA MET A 260 14.35 7.95 -15.25
C MET A 260 13.75 6.79 -14.44
N ALA A 261 12.52 6.37 -14.74
CA ALA A 261 11.89 5.25 -14.08
C ALA A 261 12.71 3.96 -14.20
N TRP A 262 13.23 3.68 -15.40
CA TRP A 262 14.12 2.54 -15.61
C TRP A 262 15.37 2.59 -14.74
N TYR A 263 16.08 3.73 -14.69
CA TYR A 263 17.32 3.82 -13.93
C TYR A 263 17.10 3.87 -12.41
N PHE A 264 16.05 4.52 -11.92
CA PHE A 264 15.65 4.40 -10.53
C PHE A 264 15.27 2.96 -10.17
N ALA A 265 14.47 2.30 -10.99
CA ALA A 265 14.08 0.92 -10.77
C ALA A 265 15.29 -0.03 -10.73
N ARG A 266 16.25 0.11 -11.64
CA ARG A 266 17.50 -0.71 -11.65
C ARG A 266 18.38 -0.48 -10.43
N TYR A 267 18.44 0.76 -9.94
CA TYR A 267 19.15 1.09 -8.70
C TYR A 267 18.48 0.39 -7.50
N VAL A 268 17.18 0.60 -7.34
CA VAL A 268 16.38 0.02 -6.26
C VAL A 268 16.37 -1.50 -6.30
N ASP A 269 16.32 -2.09 -7.49
CA ASP A 269 16.42 -3.54 -7.66
C ASP A 269 17.70 -4.11 -7.05
N ARG A 270 18.83 -3.43 -7.25
CA ARG A 270 20.11 -3.87 -6.67
C ARG A 270 20.11 -3.75 -5.14
N VAL A 271 19.50 -2.72 -4.59
CA VAL A 271 19.34 -2.54 -3.13
C VAL A 271 18.45 -3.64 -2.57
N ALA A 272 17.30 -3.89 -3.21
CA ALA A 272 16.36 -4.94 -2.81
C ALA A 272 16.96 -6.35 -2.94
N GLU A 273 17.66 -6.65 -4.03
CA GLU A 273 18.38 -7.91 -4.23
C GLU A 273 19.36 -8.18 -3.09
N ALA A 274 20.17 -7.17 -2.74
CA ALA A 274 21.17 -7.29 -1.68
C ALA A 274 20.50 -7.51 -0.30
N GLY A 275 19.41 -6.81 -0.03
CA GLY A 275 18.64 -6.99 1.21
C GLY A 275 17.97 -8.36 1.29
N LYS A 276 17.28 -8.78 0.22
CA LYS A 276 16.59 -10.09 0.17
C LYS A 276 17.54 -11.29 0.23
N ALA A 277 18.77 -11.14 -0.25
CA ALA A 277 19.78 -12.18 -0.13
C ALA A 277 20.13 -12.50 1.33
N GLU A 278 19.99 -11.53 2.24
CA GLU A 278 20.21 -11.72 3.69
C GLU A 278 18.93 -12.18 4.39
N TYR A 279 17.80 -11.50 4.16
CA TYR A 279 16.50 -11.83 4.75
C TYR A 279 15.36 -11.50 3.78
N PRO A 280 14.69 -12.52 3.19
CA PRO A 280 13.79 -12.33 2.05
C PRO A 280 12.37 -11.87 2.46
N LEU A 281 12.25 -10.82 3.25
CA LEU A 281 10.98 -10.17 3.52
C LEU A 281 10.40 -9.55 2.24
N PRO A 282 9.07 -9.41 2.13
CA PRO A 282 8.46 -8.64 1.05
C PRO A 282 8.97 -7.20 1.02
N MET A 283 9.27 -6.70 -0.18
CA MET A 283 9.78 -5.35 -0.38
C MET A 283 8.88 -4.55 -1.33
N TYR A 284 8.69 -3.28 -1.04
CA TYR A 284 7.91 -2.38 -1.88
C TYR A 284 8.58 -1.02 -2.05
N VAL A 285 8.10 -0.27 -3.03
CA VAL A 285 8.41 1.14 -3.25
C VAL A 285 7.14 1.97 -3.21
N ASN A 286 7.25 3.24 -2.83
CA ASN A 286 6.15 4.19 -2.87
C ASN A 286 6.46 5.38 -3.76
N GLY A 287 5.45 5.91 -4.43
CA GLY A 287 5.58 7.02 -5.35
C GLY A 287 4.71 8.22 -4.98
N TRP A 288 5.30 9.39 -5.10
CA TRP A 288 4.58 10.64 -5.07
C TRP A 288 3.86 10.83 -6.40
N MET A 289 2.55 10.98 -6.37
CA MET A 289 1.76 11.20 -7.57
C MET A 289 1.88 12.66 -8.04
N SER A 290 2.61 12.89 -9.13
CA SER A 290 2.79 14.23 -9.71
C SER A 290 1.56 14.75 -10.44
N GLY A 291 0.67 13.86 -10.87
CA GLY A 291 -0.54 14.21 -11.60
C GLY A 291 -1.30 13.00 -12.12
N PHE A 292 -2.36 13.27 -12.87
CA PHE A 292 -3.20 12.25 -13.48
C PHE A 292 -3.52 12.60 -14.93
N GLY A 293 -3.43 11.62 -15.84
CA GLY A 293 -3.75 11.83 -17.26
C GLY A 293 -2.91 12.90 -17.97
N GLY A 294 -1.64 13.04 -17.59
CA GLY A 294 -0.72 14.04 -18.15
C GLY A 294 -0.93 15.47 -17.63
N LYS A 295 -1.72 15.62 -16.56
CA LYS A 295 -1.99 16.91 -15.90
C LYS A 295 -1.54 16.87 -14.45
N SER A 296 -1.07 18.02 -13.95
CA SER A 296 -0.73 18.23 -12.55
C SER A 296 -1.97 18.25 -11.66
N HIS A 297 -1.78 18.33 -10.34
CA HIS A 297 -2.85 18.53 -9.36
C HIS A 297 -3.70 19.79 -9.62
N THR A 298 -3.13 20.79 -10.28
CA THR A 298 -3.84 22.02 -10.66
C THR A 298 -4.54 21.92 -12.02
N GLY A 299 -4.41 20.78 -12.72
CA GLY A 299 -4.97 20.56 -14.06
C GLY A 299 -4.10 21.07 -15.21
N ASP A 300 -2.94 21.68 -14.91
CA ASP A 300 -2.00 22.17 -15.92
C ASP A 300 -1.27 21.00 -16.59
N ALA A 301 -0.81 21.20 -17.85
CA ALA A 301 0.06 20.24 -18.51
C ALA A 301 1.39 20.08 -17.74
N LEU A 302 1.88 18.85 -17.65
CA LEU A 302 3.19 18.56 -17.06
C LEU A 302 4.29 19.09 -17.98
N THR A 303 5.16 19.95 -17.42
CA THR A 303 6.36 20.46 -18.08
C THR A 303 7.61 19.90 -17.40
N PRO A 304 8.79 19.96 -18.04
CA PRO A 304 10.02 19.48 -17.41
C PRO A 304 10.26 20.03 -15.99
N GLU A 305 9.88 21.29 -15.75
CA GLU A 305 10.10 21.95 -14.45
C GLU A 305 9.03 21.60 -13.40
N ARG A 306 7.90 21.03 -13.81
CA ARG A 306 6.74 20.75 -12.96
C ARG A 306 6.44 19.27 -12.77
N VAL A 307 7.14 18.40 -13.47
CA VAL A 307 7.00 16.97 -13.33
C VAL A 307 7.89 16.44 -12.21
N ASN A 308 7.36 15.52 -11.42
CA ASN A 308 8.18 14.63 -10.60
C ASN A 308 8.47 13.40 -11.44
N SER A 309 9.70 13.23 -11.90
CA SER A 309 10.00 12.32 -12.99
C SER A 309 10.67 11.03 -12.54
N GLY A 310 10.13 9.91 -13.00
CA GLY A 310 10.75 8.59 -12.89
C GLY A 310 10.45 7.85 -11.59
N GLY A 311 9.68 8.41 -10.67
CA GLY A 311 9.23 7.71 -9.47
C GLY A 311 8.31 6.52 -9.78
N PRO A 312 7.98 5.69 -8.77
CA PRO A 312 7.10 4.53 -8.96
C PRO A 312 5.62 4.94 -9.06
N GLU A 313 5.34 5.85 -10.01
CA GLU A 313 3.99 6.31 -10.31
C GLU A 313 3.22 5.26 -11.13
N ALA A 314 1.90 5.23 -10.97
CA ALA A 314 1.05 4.20 -11.56
C ALA A 314 1.16 4.10 -13.10
N HIS A 315 1.41 5.22 -13.80
CA HIS A 315 1.61 5.23 -15.25
C HIS A 315 2.98 4.67 -15.70
N LEU A 316 3.91 4.48 -14.76
CA LEU A 316 5.25 3.91 -14.97
C LEU A 316 5.37 2.49 -14.39
N LEU A 317 4.27 1.92 -13.86
CA LEU A 317 4.21 0.64 -13.16
C LEU A 317 4.97 -0.48 -13.90
N GLU A 318 4.77 -0.61 -15.20
CA GLU A 318 5.39 -1.67 -16.01
C GLU A 318 6.89 -1.50 -16.18
N VAL A 319 7.36 -0.25 -16.24
CA VAL A 319 8.81 0.04 -16.28
C VAL A 319 9.46 -0.32 -14.95
N TRP A 320 8.78 -0.02 -13.84
CA TRP A 320 9.21 -0.40 -12.50
C TRP A 320 9.23 -1.92 -12.32
N GLN A 321 8.17 -2.63 -12.74
CA GLN A 321 8.12 -4.10 -12.69
C GLN A 321 9.22 -4.75 -13.56
N ALA A 322 9.49 -4.17 -14.73
CA ALA A 322 10.57 -4.65 -15.62
C ALA A 322 11.96 -4.36 -15.04
N GLY A 323 12.14 -3.19 -14.42
CA GLY A 323 13.43 -2.71 -13.92
C GLY A 323 13.81 -3.23 -12.54
N ALA A 324 12.81 -3.54 -11.69
CA ALA A 324 13.02 -3.93 -10.30
C ALA A 324 12.29 -5.24 -9.94
N PRO A 325 12.70 -6.39 -10.49
CA PRO A 325 12.06 -7.68 -10.25
C PRO A 325 12.14 -8.18 -8.80
N HIS A 326 13.03 -7.62 -7.96
CA HIS A 326 13.10 -7.94 -6.53
C HIS A 326 12.15 -7.08 -5.67
N ILE A 327 11.44 -6.11 -6.28
CA ILE A 327 10.35 -5.37 -5.63
C ILE A 327 9.03 -6.12 -5.87
N ASP A 328 8.33 -6.46 -4.79
CA ASP A 328 7.10 -7.25 -4.85
C ASP A 328 5.86 -6.39 -5.10
N ILE A 329 5.88 -5.12 -4.66
CA ILE A 329 4.75 -4.20 -4.75
C ILE A 329 5.24 -2.81 -5.17
N VAL A 330 4.57 -2.23 -6.15
CA VAL A 330 4.72 -0.81 -6.50
C VAL A 330 3.51 -0.07 -5.93
N SER A 331 3.73 0.84 -4.99
CA SER A 331 2.68 1.56 -4.26
C SER A 331 2.67 3.05 -4.61
N GLY A 332 1.59 3.72 -4.27
CA GLY A 332 1.46 5.17 -4.36
C GLY A 332 1.00 5.79 -3.05
N ASP A 333 1.41 7.03 -2.80
CA ASP A 333 0.96 7.84 -1.68
C ASP A 333 -0.33 8.56 -2.07
N MET A 334 -1.45 7.96 -1.65
CA MET A 334 -2.76 8.22 -2.25
C MET A 334 -3.55 9.28 -1.48
N TYR A 335 -3.10 10.53 -1.52
CA TYR A 335 -3.81 11.65 -0.90
C TYR A 335 -4.96 12.19 -1.77
N SER A 336 -4.75 12.24 -3.08
CA SER A 336 -5.73 12.73 -4.07
C SER A 336 -6.07 11.63 -5.08
N TRP A 337 -7.21 11.77 -5.78
CA TRP A 337 -7.66 10.78 -6.81
C TRP A 337 -7.61 9.33 -6.31
N PHE A 338 -8.06 9.14 -5.08
CA PHE A 338 -7.90 7.86 -4.38
C PHE A 338 -8.47 6.67 -5.15
N VAL A 339 -9.68 6.82 -5.69
CA VAL A 339 -10.38 5.73 -6.42
C VAL A 339 -9.64 5.38 -7.70
N GLU A 340 -9.25 6.41 -8.46
CA GLU A 340 -8.50 6.27 -9.72
C GLU A 340 -7.12 5.69 -9.47
N SER A 341 -6.45 6.14 -8.43
CA SER A 341 -5.13 5.63 -8.04
C SER A 341 -5.17 4.15 -7.68
N CYS A 342 -6.12 3.74 -6.84
CA CYS A 342 -6.32 2.32 -6.56
C CYS A 342 -6.54 1.50 -7.84
N ALA A 343 -7.37 2.00 -8.76
CA ALA A 343 -7.63 1.33 -10.03
C ALA A 343 -6.38 1.22 -10.92
N MET A 344 -5.53 2.25 -10.93
CA MET A 344 -4.29 2.24 -11.72
C MET A 344 -3.23 1.30 -11.14
N TYR A 345 -2.98 1.37 -9.83
CA TYR A 345 -1.98 0.51 -9.19
C TYR A 345 -2.40 -0.97 -9.14
N ALA A 346 -3.70 -1.28 -9.17
CA ALA A 346 -4.19 -2.66 -9.19
C ALA A 346 -4.01 -3.38 -10.55
N ARG A 347 -3.41 -2.72 -11.55
CA ARG A 347 -3.16 -3.26 -12.88
C ARG A 347 -1.94 -4.20 -12.90
N SER A 348 -1.77 -4.92 -13.99
CA SER A 348 -0.59 -5.77 -14.25
C SER A 348 -0.25 -6.75 -13.11
N GLY A 349 -1.27 -7.20 -12.37
CA GLY A 349 -1.11 -8.15 -11.26
C GLY A 349 -0.41 -7.60 -10.02
N ASN A 350 -0.21 -6.26 -9.94
CA ASN A 350 0.39 -5.60 -8.80
C ASN A 350 -0.55 -5.66 -7.58
N PRO A 351 -0.09 -6.15 -6.42
CA PRO A 351 -0.89 -6.14 -5.20
C PRO A 351 -1.12 -4.71 -4.69
N ILE A 352 -2.24 -4.47 -4.01
CA ILE A 352 -2.50 -3.16 -3.40
C ILE A 352 -2.05 -3.17 -1.93
N PHE A 353 -1.09 -2.32 -1.64
CA PHE A 353 -0.71 -1.85 -0.32
C PHE A 353 -0.71 -0.32 -0.35
N ILE A 354 -1.39 0.33 0.57
CA ILE A 354 -1.46 1.79 0.64
C ILE A 354 -0.59 2.24 1.81
N PRO A 355 0.68 2.58 1.56
CA PRO A 355 1.62 2.91 2.61
C PRO A 355 1.38 4.29 3.21
N GLU A 356 0.87 5.22 2.40
CA GLU A 356 0.71 6.60 2.83
C GLU A 356 -0.56 7.23 2.25
N THR A 357 -1.42 7.76 3.13
CA THR A 357 -2.65 8.46 2.77
C THR A 357 -3.12 9.34 3.95
N GLN A 358 -4.26 10.00 3.80
CA GLN A 358 -4.86 10.75 4.90
C GLN A 358 -5.66 9.87 5.85
N GLY A 359 -5.72 10.28 7.13
CA GLY A 359 -6.54 9.67 8.18
C GLY A 359 -7.93 10.30 8.31
N GLY A 360 -8.49 10.25 9.53
CA GLY A 360 -9.79 10.82 9.86
C GLY A 360 -10.96 10.06 9.24
N GLN A 361 -12.11 10.71 9.18
CA GLN A 361 -13.33 10.09 8.68
C GLN A 361 -13.24 9.68 7.20
N GLU A 362 -12.61 10.47 6.35
CA GLU A 362 -12.37 10.10 4.95
C GLU A 362 -11.43 8.89 4.84
N GLY A 363 -10.31 8.90 5.59
CA GLY A 363 -9.39 7.76 5.65
C GLY A 363 -10.09 6.47 6.10
N SER A 364 -11.04 6.55 7.01
CA SER A 364 -11.87 5.42 7.45
C SER A 364 -12.65 4.80 6.30
N MET A 365 -13.29 5.60 5.46
CA MET A 365 -14.05 5.10 4.31
C MET A 365 -13.14 4.61 3.20
N ARG A 366 -11.98 5.24 3.00
CA ARG A 366 -10.93 4.77 2.08
C ARG A 366 -10.40 3.39 2.46
N ALA A 367 -10.22 3.12 3.76
CA ALA A 367 -9.80 1.81 4.25
C ALA A 367 -10.80 0.71 3.90
N LEU A 368 -12.10 0.93 4.19
CA LEU A 368 -13.17 -0.02 3.79
C LEU A 368 -13.15 -0.28 2.28
N PHE A 369 -12.99 0.78 1.48
CA PHE A 369 -12.93 0.68 0.03
C PHE A 369 -11.71 -0.09 -0.46
N ALA A 370 -10.52 0.18 0.06
CA ALA A 370 -9.29 -0.48 -0.35
C ALA A 370 -9.35 -1.99 -0.05
N PHE A 371 -9.75 -2.36 1.16
CA PHE A 371 -9.85 -3.76 1.54
C PHE A 371 -10.96 -4.50 0.79
N GLY A 372 -12.12 -3.88 0.63
CA GLY A 372 -13.28 -4.53 0.01
C GLY A 372 -13.24 -4.57 -1.51
N ARG A 373 -12.73 -3.52 -2.17
CA ARG A 373 -12.78 -3.39 -3.62
C ARG A 373 -11.54 -3.93 -4.32
N TYR A 374 -10.38 -3.79 -3.68
CA TYR A 374 -9.07 -4.10 -4.29
C TYR A 374 -8.29 -5.17 -3.54
N ASP A 375 -8.93 -5.85 -2.56
CA ASP A 375 -8.26 -6.90 -1.78
C ASP A 375 -6.92 -6.42 -1.18
N ALA A 376 -6.86 -5.16 -0.72
CA ALA A 376 -5.64 -4.55 -0.24
C ALA A 376 -4.98 -5.39 0.88
N ILE A 377 -3.65 -5.45 0.88
CA ILE A 377 -2.86 -6.11 1.92
C ILE A 377 -2.83 -5.27 3.19
N GLY A 378 -2.81 -3.94 3.03
CA GLY A 378 -2.77 -3.01 4.14
C GLY A 378 -3.12 -1.58 3.74
N PHE A 379 -3.41 -0.77 4.77
CA PHE A 379 -3.80 0.63 4.66
C PHE A 379 -3.17 1.42 5.80
N SER A 380 -2.50 2.53 5.49
CA SER A 380 -1.68 3.29 6.45
C SER A 380 -1.84 4.80 6.27
N PRO A 381 -2.57 5.49 7.12
CA PRO A 381 -2.54 6.95 7.19
C PRO A 381 -1.21 7.45 7.76
N PHE A 382 -0.74 8.59 7.21
CA PHE A 382 0.49 9.26 7.62
C PHE A 382 0.30 10.13 8.86
N GLY A 383 1.34 10.19 9.72
CA GLY A 383 1.42 11.11 10.85
C GLY A 383 0.57 10.72 12.04
N VAL A 384 0.34 9.41 12.24
CA VAL A 384 -0.52 8.88 13.31
C VAL A 384 -0.02 9.12 14.74
N ASP A 385 1.20 9.60 14.90
CA ASP A 385 1.84 9.89 16.19
C ASP A 385 1.82 11.37 16.57
N GLY A 386 1.28 12.25 15.70
CA GLY A 386 1.29 13.71 15.87
C GLY A 386 -0.11 14.35 15.78
N SER A 387 -0.20 15.46 15.06
CA SER A 387 -1.45 16.20 14.86
C SER A 387 -2.51 15.46 14.04
N ARG A 388 -2.12 14.40 13.34
CA ARG A 388 -3.00 13.48 12.60
C ARG A 388 -3.19 12.17 13.36
N ALA A 389 -3.00 12.17 14.69
CA ALA A 389 -3.25 11.00 15.52
C ALA A 389 -4.68 10.47 15.29
N PRO A 390 -4.87 9.14 15.38
CA PRO A 390 -6.18 8.53 15.15
C PRO A 390 -7.26 9.16 16.03
N ASP A 391 -8.30 9.66 15.38
CA ASP A 391 -9.51 10.14 16.03
C ASP A 391 -10.50 8.99 16.32
N ALA A 392 -11.66 9.32 16.87
CA ALA A 392 -12.69 8.33 17.20
C ALA A 392 -13.27 7.63 15.94
N ASP A 393 -13.41 8.37 14.83
CA ASP A 393 -13.92 7.82 13.57
C ASP A 393 -12.93 6.83 12.97
N PHE A 394 -11.64 7.19 12.96
CA PHE A 394 -10.58 6.30 12.49
C PHE A 394 -10.44 5.04 13.35
N SER A 395 -10.34 5.21 14.67
CA SER A 395 -10.24 4.09 15.61
C SER A 395 -11.46 3.17 15.54
N GLY A 396 -12.66 3.73 15.37
CA GLY A 396 -13.89 2.98 15.17
C GLY A 396 -13.89 2.16 13.88
N SER A 397 -13.35 2.70 12.78
CA SER A 397 -13.23 1.94 11.52
C SER A 397 -12.23 0.80 11.62
N TYR A 398 -11.12 1.00 12.33
CA TYR A 398 -10.13 -0.05 12.55
C TYR A 398 -10.64 -1.12 13.53
N ASP A 399 -11.49 -0.76 14.48
CA ASP A 399 -12.20 -1.75 15.31
C ASP A 399 -13.12 -2.64 14.46
N ILE A 400 -13.91 -2.04 13.56
CA ILE A 400 -14.76 -2.78 12.61
C ILE A 400 -13.92 -3.66 11.67
N LEU A 401 -12.85 -3.13 11.11
CA LEU A 401 -11.96 -3.89 10.23
C LEU A 401 -11.28 -5.05 10.98
N THR A 402 -10.89 -4.85 12.24
CA THR A 402 -10.37 -5.92 13.10
C THR A 402 -11.40 -7.05 13.27
N GLN A 403 -12.66 -6.69 13.52
CA GLN A 403 -13.76 -7.66 13.63
C GLN A 403 -13.99 -8.42 12.31
N LEU A 404 -13.90 -7.73 11.17
CA LEU A 404 -14.14 -8.29 9.84
C LEU A 404 -12.90 -8.96 9.23
N ALA A 405 -11.69 -8.76 9.76
CA ALA A 405 -10.45 -9.26 9.18
C ALA A 405 -10.48 -10.75 8.82
N PRO A 406 -11.01 -11.67 9.67
CA PRO A 406 -11.12 -13.07 9.30
C PRO A 406 -12.01 -13.33 8.07
N LEU A 407 -13.09 -12.56 7.91
CA LEU A 407 -13.96 -12.63 6.73
C LEU A 407 -13.28 -12.01 5.51
N ILE A 408 -12.68 -10.84 5.66
CA ILE A 408 -11.99 -10.15 4.56
C ILE A 408 -10.94 -11.09 3.95
N VAL A 409 -10.01 -11.62 4.76
CA VAL A 409 -8.95 -12.51 4.25
C VAL A 409 -9.51 -13.81 3.67
N ALA A 410 -10.62 -14.32 4.21
CA ALA A 410 -11.29 -15.50 3.66
C ALA A 410 -11.96 -15.25 2.30
N HIS A 411 -12.35 -14.00 2.01
CA HIS A 411 -13.06 -13.62 0.78
C HIS A 411 -12.19 -12.93 -0.27
N GLN A 412 -10.97 -12.52 0.06
CA GLN A 412 -10.02 -11.95 -0.90
C GLN A 412 -9.83 -12.86 -2.11
N GLY A 413 -9.82 -12.28 -3.30
CA GLY A 413 -9.62 -12.96 -4.57
C GLY A 413 -10.75 -13.87 -5.06
N LYS A 414 -11.91 -13.92 -4.37
CA LYS A 414 -13.02 -14.83 -4.68
C LYS A 414 -14.21 -14.17 -5.39
N GLY A 415 -14.20 -12.83 -5.55
CA GLY A 415 -15.33 -12.09 -6.14
C GLY A 415 -16.60 -12.09 -5.28
N THR A 416 -16.49 -12.46 -4.00
CA THR A 416 -17.58 -12.49 -3.00
C THR A 416 -17.52 -11.31 -2.03
N MET A 417 -16.64 -10.37 -2.29
CA MET A 417 -16.47 -9.13 -1.54
C MET A 417 -16.33 -7.95 -2.49
N SER A 418 -16.84 -6.79 -2.11
CA SER A 418 -16.59 -5.51 -2.78
C SER A 418 -16.87 -4.35 -1.82
N ALA A 419 -16.64 -3.12 -2.29
CA ALA A 419 -16.89 -1.91 -1.50
C ALA A 419 -17.22 -0.72 -2.41
N VAL A 420 -17.78 0.33 -1.78
CA VAL A 420 -18.03 1.63 -2.40
C VAL A 420 -17.42 2.75 -1.56
N PHE A 421 -17.05 3.84 -2.23
CA PHE A 421 -16.60 5.09 -1.63
C PHE A 421 -17.29 6.23 -2.34
N LEU A 422 -18.04 7.06 -1.61
CA LEU A 422 -18.98 8.06 -2.14
C LEU A 422 -18.72 9.43 -1.53
N GLY A 423 -18.52 10.41 -2.38
CA GLY A 423 -18.68 11.81 -2.00
C GLY A 423 -20.16 12.21 -1.95
N PRO A 424 -20.49 13.36 -1.30
CA PRO A 424 -21.88 13.80 -1.12
C PRO A 424 -22.67 14.04 -2.40
N LYS A 425 -21.99 14.25 -3.53
CA LYS A 425 -22.59 14.54 -4.85
C LYS A 425 -22.42 13.40 -5.84
N ASP A 426 -21.82 12.30 -5.42
CA ASP A 426 -21.60 11.17 -6.32
C ASP A 426 -22.92 10.45 -6.63
N PRO A 427 -23.09 9.98 -7.87
CA PRO A 427 -24.21 9.14 -8.23
C PRO A 427 -24.15 7.81 -7.49
N PRO A 428 -25.29 7.09 -7.36
CA PRO A 428 -25.30 5.75 -6.81
C PRO A 428 -24.29 4.84 -7.51
N GLN A 429 -23.50 4.11 -6.73
CA GLN A 429 -22.54 3.12 -7.23
C GLN A 429 -23.14 1.72 -7.21
N LYS A 430 -22.83 0.94 -8.24
CA LYS A 430 -23.25 -0.46 -8.36
C LYS A 430 -22.05 -1.38 -8.36
N VAL A 431 -22.08 -2.39 -7.51
CA VAL A 431 -21.05 -3.44 -7.44
C VAL A 431 -21.69 -4.81 -7.43
N ARG A 432 -21.08 -5.77 -8.10
CA ARG A 432 -21.53 -7.17 -8.02
C ARG A 432 -20.82 -7.86 -6.86
N VAL A 433 -21.59 -8.53 -6.00
CA VAL A 433 -21.07 -9.30 -4.87
C VAL A 433 -21.86 -10.62 -4.79
N GLY A 434 -21.19 -11.74 -5.04
CA GLY A 434 -21.85 -13.04 -5.09
C GLY A 434 -23.02 -13.07 -6.09
N ASN A 435 -24.21 -13.42 -5.61
CA ASN A 435 -25.43 -13.58 -6.41
C ASN A 435 -26.22 -12.28 -6.66
N TYR A 436 -25.76 -11.15 -6.11
CA TYR A 436 -26.50 -9.89 -6.20
C TYR A 436 -25.63 -8.74 -6.72
N THR A 437 -26.31 -7.80 -7.37
CA THR A 437 -25.80 -6.45 -7.60
C THR A 437 -26.24 -5.59 -6.41
N VAL A 438 -25.29 -5.03 -5.72
CA VAL A 438 -25.49 -4.09 -4.62
C VAL A 438 -25.44 -2.68 -5.18
N THR A 439 -26.46 -1.88 -4.93
CA THR A 439 -26.48 -0.45 -5.25
C THR A 439 -26.38 0.33 -3.95
N ALA A 440 -25.37 1.17 -3.84
CA ALA A 440 -25.18 2.05 -2.69
C ALA A 440 -25.30 3.51 -3.11
N SER A 441 -26.06 4.26 -2.35
CA SER A 441 -26.30 5.69 -2.52
C SER A 441 -25.85 6.46 -1.29
N TYR A 442 -25.40 7.69 -1.47
CA TYR A 442 -25.12 8.58 -0.35
C TYR A 442 -26.39 8.85 0.46
N SER A 443 -26.38 8.54 1.76
CA SER A 443 -27.51 8.75 2.66
C SER A 443 -27.46 10.17 3.23
N GLN A 444 -28.32 11.05 2.75
CA GLN A 444 -28.42 12.40 3.29
C GLN A 444 -29.11 12.40 4.68
N PRO A 445 -28.67 13.25 5.61
CA PRO A 445 -29.41 13.47 6.85
C PRO A 445 -30.84 13.93 6.52
N ARG A 446 -31.86 13.28 7.09
CA ARG A 446 -33.28 13.61 6.83
C ARG A 446 -33.66 15.06 7.20
N ARG A 447 -32.86 15.77 8.00
CA ARG A 447 -33.00 17.21 8.31
C ARG A 447 -31.60 17.81 8.43
N PRO A 448 -31.22 18.80 7.61
CA PRO A 448 -30.06 19.61 7.93
C PRO A 448 -30.31 20.29 9.28
N ALA A 449 -29.34 20.20 10.20
CA ALA A 449 -29.42 20.98 11.43
C ALA A 449 -29.53 22.46 11.06
N PRO A 450 -30.52 23.21 11.59
CA PRO A 450 -30.57 24.65 11.34
C PRO A 450 -29.29 25.27 11.87
N GLN A 451 -28.54 25.99 11.00
CA GLN A 451 -27.42 26.87 11.35
C GLN A 451 -26.06 26.23 11.71
N ALA A 452 -25.77 24.98 11.35
CA ALA A 452 -24.35 24.62 11.25
C ALA A 452 -23.70 25.32 10.06
N PRO A 453 -22.46 25.87 10.18
CA PRO A 453 -21.68 26.25 9.01
C PRO A 453 -21.68 25.06 8.04
N GLN A 454 -21.69 25.33 6.74
CA GLN A 454 -21.63 24.29 5.72
C GLN A 454 -20.24 23.61 5.82
N GLU A 455 -20.02 22.84 6.87
CA GLU A 455 -18.90 21.90 6.95
C GLU A 455 -19.07 20.95 5.77
N ALA A 456 -17.99 20.71 5.05
CA ALA A 456 -17.98 19.77 3.94
C ALA A 456 -18.62 18.46 4.41
N GLN A 457 -19.68 18.03 3.74
CA GLN A 457 -20.38 16.79 4.12
C GLN A 457 -19.38 15.63 4.04
N PRO A 458 -19.31 14.76 5.07
CA PRO A 458 -18.30 13.74 5.15
C PRO A 458 -18.47 12.70 4.04
N PHE A 459 -17.38 12.07 3.61
CA PHE A 459 -17.45 10.92 2.71
C PHE A 459 -18.19 9.75 3.34
N ALA A 460 -18.84 8.97 2.50
CA ALA A 460 -19.58 7.77 2.85
C ALA A 460 -18.93 6.53 2.20
N GLY A 461 -19.16 5.36 2.76
CA GLY A 461 -18.65 4.13 2.18
C GLY A 461 -19.15 2.89 2.91
N ALA A 462 -19.03 1.76 2.23
CA ALA A 462 -19.33 0.47 2.82
C ALA A 462 -18.57 -0.66 2.13
N ILE A 463 -18.26 -1.69 2.92
CA ILE A 463 -17.78 -2.99 2.46
C ILE A 463 -18.92 -4.00 2.51
N PHE A 464 -19.01 -4.85 1.50
CA PHE A 464 -20.02 -5.90 1.33
C PHE A 464 -19.33 -7.25 1.24
N ILE A 465 -19.72 -8.22 2.07
CA ILE A 465 -19.15 -9.57 2.09
C ILE A 465 -20.32 -10.57 2.01
N ALA A 466 -20.36 -11.36 0.92
CA ALA A 466 -21.33 -12.44 0.75
C ALA A 466 -20.87 -13.67 1.54
N ALA A 467 -21.44 -13.89 2.72
CA ALA A 467 -21.17 -15.04 3.57
C ALA A 467 -21.88 -16.32 3.12
N GLY A 468 -22.91 -16.17 2.29
CA GLY A 468 -23.69 -17.26 1.70
C GLY A 468 -24.39 -16.80 0.42
N PRO A 469 -25.16 -17.67 -0.24
CA PRO A 469 -25.88 -17.32 -1.46
C PRO A 469 -26.82 -16.12 -1.30
N ASP A 470 -27.49 -16.01 -0.15
CA ASP A 470 -28.46 -14.99 0.19
C ASP A 470 -28.18 -14.36 1.57
N GLU A 471 -26.93 -14.42 2.06
CA GLU A 471 -26.50 -13.87 3.33
C GLU A 471 -25.30 -12.94 3.15
N TYR A 472 -25.39 -11.74 3.73
CA TYR A 472 -24.37 -10.70 3.61
C TYR A 472 -24.04 -10.07 4.96
N TYR A 473 -22.75 -9.75 5.15
CA TYR A 473 -22.32 -8.77 6.12
C TYR A 473 -21.98 -7.47 5.38
N VAL A 474 -22.53 -6.39 5.87
CA VAL A 474 -22.30 -5.04 5.35
C VAL A 474 -21.80 -4.17 6.48
N ALA A 475 -20.68 -3.50 6.28
CA ALA A 475 -20.17 -2.53 7.25
C ALA A 475 -19.90 -1.20 6.56
N GLY A 476 -20.37 -0.11 7.15
CA GLY A 476 -20.24 1.19 6.50
C GLY A 476 -20.81 2.35 7.29
N ARG A 477 -20.80 3.52 6.67
CA ARG A 477 -21.33 4.78 7.19
C ARG A 477 -21.83 5.67 6.05
N GLY A 478 -22.93 6.37 6.27
CA GLY A 478 -23.45 7.39 5.36
C GLY A 478 -24.03 6.83 4.05
N VAL A 479 -24.36 5.55 4.01
CA VAL A 479 -24.91 4.90 2.81
C VAL A 479 -26.29 4.30 3.04
N SER A 480 -27.10 4.30 1.98
CA SER A 480 -28.30 3.51 1.79
C SER A 480 -28.02 2.44 0.75
N VAL A 481 -28.40 1.18 1.01
CA VAL A 481 -27.98 0.02 0.22
C VAL A 481 -29.19 -0.81 -0.19
N THR A 482 -29.30 -1.11 -1.48
CA THR A 482 -30.31 -2.01 -2.04
C THR A 482 -29.65 -3.18 -2.77
N PHE A 483 -30.41 -4.28 -2.91
CA PHE A 483 -29.95 -5.50 -3.59
C PHE A 483 -30.86 -5.81 -4.78
N SER A 484 -30.25 -6.27 -5.88
CA SER A 484 -30.98 -6.83 -7.01
C SER A 484 -30.31 -8.12 -7.50
N PRO A 485 -31.07 -9.17 -7.83
CA PRO A 485 -30.49 -10.44 -8.29
C PRO A 485 -29.61 -10.26 -9.52
N SER A 486 -28.43 -10.89 -9.53
CA SER A 486 -27.51 -10.92 -10.68
C SER A 486 -27.39 -12.31 -11.32
N THR A 487 -28.19 -13.27 -10.84
CA THR A 487 -28.27 -14.65 -11.35
C THR A 487 -29.69 -14.99 -11.76
N PRO A 488 -29.94 -15.99 -12.64
CA PRO A 488 -31.28 -16.40 -13.05
C PRO A 488 -32.19 -16.76 -11.88
N GLY A 489 -33.48 -16.54 -12.01
CA GLY A 489 -34.51 -16.79 -10.98
C GLY A 489 -35.44 -15.60 -10.80
N PRO A 490 -36.25 -15.56 -9.73
CA PRO A 490 -37.14 -14.45 -9.45
C PRO A 490 -36.40 -13.10 -9.45
N PRO A 491 -36.99 -12.04 -10.09
CA PRO A 491 -36.25 -10.81 -10.39
C PRO A 491 -36.15 -9.81 -9.24
N VAL A 492 -36.97 -9.96 -8.19
CA VAL A 492 -37.01 -9.03 -7.09
C VAL A 492 -36.30 -9.62 -5.87
N ALA A 493 -35.46 -8.83 -5.21
CA ALA A 493 -34.83 -9.18 -3.95
C ALA A 493 -35.55 -8.46 -2.80
N GLY A 494 -35.94 -9.20 -1.76
CA GLY A 494 -36.45 -8.65 -0.52
C GLY A 494 -35.47 -8.85 0.63
N LEU A 495 -35.55 -7.97 1.65
CA LEU A 495 -34.83 -8.13 2.90
C LEU A 495 -35.55 -9.13 3.78
N GLY A 496 -34.90 -10.24 4.15
CA GLY A 496 -35.43 -11.21 5.10
C GLY A 496 -35.23 -10.72 6.55
N THR A 497 -34.09 -11.10 7.15
CA THR A 497 -33.71 -10.61 8.47
C THR A 497 -32.60 -9.60 8.35
N VAL A 498 -32.69 -8.46 9.03
CA VAL A 498 -31.64 -7.46 9.16
C VAL A 498 -31.29 -7.32 10.64
N GLU A 499 -30.05 -7.56 10.97
CA GLU A 499 -29.53 -7.47 12.34
C GLU A 499 -28.33 -6.51 12.36
N GLU A 500 -28.32 -5.55 13.28
CA GLU A 500 -27.08 -4.88 13.66
C GLU A 500 -26.35 -5.70 14.72
N GLY A 501 -25.02 -5.65 14.75
CA GLY A 501 -24.27 -6.42 15.75
C GLY A 501 -22.77 -6.29 15.57
N ASN A 502 -22.04 -7.17 16.24
CA ASN A 502 -20.58 -7.19 16.24
C ASN A 502 -20.05 -8.62 16.14
N PHE A 503 -18.78 -8.75 15.67
CA PHE A 503 -18.05 -10.01 15.80
C PHE A 503 -17.28 -10.01 17.12
N VAL A 504 -17.54 -10.99 17.97
CA VAL A 504 -16.83 -11.22 19.23
C VAL A 504 -16.12 -12.56 19.12
N ASN A 505 -14.80 -12.58 19.21
CA ASN A 505 -13.98 -13.78 19.05
C ASN A 505 -14.30 -14.56 17.76
N GLY A 506 -14.49 -13.85 16.65
CA GLY A 506 -14.79 -14.41 15.33
C GLY A 506 -16.21 -14.95 15.15
N ARG A 507 -17.11 -14.72 16.11
CA ARG A 507 -18.52 -15.13 16.04
C ARG A 507 -19.42 -13.92 15.99
N TRP A 508 -20.45 -13.96 15.12
CA TRP A 508 -21.48 -12.94 15.07
C TRP A 508 -22.30 -12.94 16.35
N VAL A 509 -22.43 -11.78 16.96
CA VAL A 509 -23.30 -11.53 18.13
C VAL A 509 -24.31 -10.47 17.71
N PRO A 510 -25.59 -10.86 17.47
CA PRO A 510 -26.62 -9.92 17.08
C PRO A 510 -26.94 -8.96 18.23
N GLY A 511 -27.19 -7.71 17.88
CA GLY A 511 -27.75 -6.68 18.76
C GLY A 511 -29.26 -6.55 18.54
N ARG A 512 -29.66 -5.51 17.78
CA ARG A 512 -31.08 -5.32 17.44
C ARG A 512 -31.41 -5.93 16.08
N GLN A 513 -32.61 -6.48 15.94
CA GLN A 513 -33.20 -6.75 14.64
C GLN A 513 -33.86 -5.46 14.13
N LEU A 514 -33.52 -5.05 12.92
CA LEU A 514 -34.01 -3.83 12.30
C LEU A 514 -35.22 -4.15 11.39
N ALA A 515 -36.24 -3.30 11.44
CA ALA A 515 -37.41 -3.41 10.58
C ALA A 515 -38.12 -2.05 10.48
N GLY A 516 -39.13 -1.95 9.63
CA GLY A 516 -39.94 -0.72 9.48
C GLY A 516 -39.06 0.46 9.04
N ASP A 517 -39.11 1.55 9.80
CA ASP A 517 -38.41 2.80 9.46
C ASP A 517 -36.87 2.68 9.43
N GLU A 518 -36.26 1.71 10.13
CA GLU A 518 -34.81 1.45 10.08
C GLU A 518 -34.37 0.80 8.78
N THR A 519 -35.29 0.13 8.06
CA THR A 519 -35.07 -0.51 6.77
C THR A 519 -35.84 0.15 5.63
N GLU A 520 -36.40 1.37 5.85
CA GLU A 520 -37.28 2.06 4.91
C GLU A 520 -38.42 1.14 4.41
N GLN A 521 -39.12 0.51 5.36
CA GLN A 521 -40.21 -0.45 5.16
C GLN A 521 -39.79 -1.73 4.43
N GLY A 522 -38.51 -2.14 4.55
CA GLY A 522 -37.96 -3.34 3.92
C GLY A 522 -37.31 -3.10 2.55
N ASP A 523 -37.18 -1.85 2.13
CA ASP A 523 -36.63 -1.52 0.82
C ASP A 523 -35.08 -1.47 0.81
N ASN A 524 -34.43 -1.03 1.91
CA ASN A 524 -32.98 -0.89 1.95
C ASN A 524 -32.35 -1.03 3.35
N LEU A 525 -31.04 -1.23 3.37
CA LEU A 525 -30.22 -1.06 4.58
C LEU A 525 -29.83 0.41 4.71
N SER A 526 -29.86 0.95 5.92
CA SER A 526 -29.46 2.33 6.20
C SER A 526 -28.33 2.38 7.22
N PHE A 527 -27.21 3.03 6.85
CA PHE A 527 -26.04 3.22 7.70
C PHE A 527 -25.86 4.70 8.05
N ARG A 528 -26.55 5.20 9.07
CA ARG A 528 -26.41 6.60 9.53
C ARG A 528 -25.13 6.83 10.33
N SER A 529 -24.69 5.82 11.05
CA SER A 529 -23.45 5.76 11.81
C SER A 529 -22.62 4.57 11.35
N LEU A 530 -21.34 4.58 11.66
CA LEU A 530 -20.45 3.46 11.39
C LEU A 530 -20.90 2.23 12.17
N GLY A 531 -21.06 1.11 11.49
CA GLY A 531 -21.52 -0.13 12.11
C GLY A 531 -21.53 -1.32 11.15
N ILE A 532 -21.85 -2.50 11.68
CA ILE A 532 -21.98 -3.74 10.91
C ILE A 532 -23.45 -4.20 10.97
N GLN A 533 -23.99 -4.59 9.81
CA GLN A 533 -25.29 -5.24 9.70
C GLN A 533 -25.12 -6.59 8.99
N ARG A 534 -25.82 -7.61 9.50
CA ARG A 534 -26.03 -8.89 8.83
C ARG A 534 -27.41 -8.87 8.19
N VAL A 535 -27.51 -9.25 6.91
CA VAL A 535 -28.76 -9.33 6.18
C VAL A 535 -28.91 -10.68 5.52
N THR A 536 -30.11 -11.25 5.61
CA THR A 536 -30.54 -12.34 4.74
C THR A 536 -31.48 -11.81 3.68
N LEU A 537 -31.36 -12.34 2.46
CA LEU A 537 -32.19 -11.93 1.32
C LEU A 537 -33.10 -13.09 0.91
N TYR A 538 -34.20 -12.76 0.25
CA TYR A 538 -35.05 -13.73 -0.45
C TYR A 538 -35.46 -13.17 -1.80
N ARG A 539 -35.97 -14.02 -2.70
CA ARG A 539 -36.42 -13.59 -4.03
C ARG A 539 -37.88 -13.89 -4.24
N PHE A 540 -38.53 -13.02 -4.98
CA PHE A 540 -39.95 -13.15 -5.35
C PHE A 540 -40.26 -12.52 -6.72
N GLU A 541 -41.49 -12.78 -7.23
CA GLU A 541 -42.01 -12.25 -8.50
C GLU A 541 -42.89 -11.01 -8.28
#